data_fa3ea09d5ba58188809199ba5cb6c5a3
#
_entry.id   fa3ea09d5ba58188809199ba5cb6c5a3
#
_cell.length_a   1.000
_cell.length_b   1.000
_cell.length_c   1.000
_cell.angle_alpha   90.00
_cell.angle_beta   90.00
_cell.angle_gamma   90.00
#
_symmetry.space_group_name_H-M   'P 1'
#
loop_
_entity.id
_entity.type
_entity.pdbx_description
1 polymer ?
#
loop_
_entity_poly.entity_id
_entity_poly.type
_entity_poly.pdbx_seq_one_letter_code
_entity_poly.pdbx_strand_id
1 'polypeptide(L)'
;ERWYEKISIRYTGRLTNSIQTKDNLLFKSNLIKDWKNGMKHEIPVSATFTLFKYFNVTPSVSYTERWYTRKVMKDWDPNAAGGSGKEVATDTIYGFHRVYNYNASLGINTKIYGMYNPIFLPKKKIQIRHVITPSVSISAAPDFGSSRYGYYESYIRNYADGRRDTVTYSPYSGQAFDVPGRGKQGNITFSISNNLEMKYYSSKKDTVKKVSLIDELGANISYNMAAATRPWSDLGLNLRLKLSKNYTFSMSSSFKTY
;
A
#
# COMPACT_ATOMS: atom_id res chain seq x y z
N GLU A 1 8.76 23.52 -19.65
CA GLU A 1 9.31 22.31 -18.98
C GLU A 1 9.16 21.09 -19.89
N ARG A 2 10.22 20.33 -20.02
CA ARG A 2 10.21 19.09 -20.81
C ARG A 2 9.53 17.98 -20.01
N TRP A 3 8.85 17.04 -20.69
CA TRP A 3 8.07 15.98 -20.04
C TRP A 3 8.89 15.12 -19.03
N TYR A 4 10.17 14.89 -19.31
CA TYR A 4 11.05 14.09 -18.47
C TYR A 4 11.50 14.81 -17.19
N GLU A 5 11.43 16.14 -17.13
CA GLU A 5 11.73 16.93 -15.93
C GLU A 5 10.73 16.71 -14.79
N LYS A 6 9.56 16.11 -15.13
CA LYS A 6 8.49 15.75 -14.20
C LYS A 6 8.61 14.33 -13.66
N ILE A 7 9.64 13.58 -14.07
CA ILE A 7 9.90 12.23 -13.59
C ILE A 7 10.76 12.29 -12.33
N SER A 8 10.27 11.67 -11.27
CA SER A 8 11.00 11.48 -10.03
C SER A 8 11.41 10.02 -9.90
N ILE A 9 12.70 9.79 -9.71
CA ILE A 9 13.27 8.46 -9.47
C ILE A 9 14.01 8.54 -8.13
N ARG A 10 13.69 7.60 -7.25
CA ARG A 10 14.37 7.47 -5.96
C ARG A 10 14.98 6.08 -5.86
N TYR A 11 16.14 5.98 -5.24
CA TYR A 11 16.75 4.71 -4.89
C TYR A 11 16.96 4.64 -3.39
N THR A 12 16.61 3.50 -2.80
CA THR A 12 16.90 3.17 -1.40
C THR A 12 17.50 1.78 -1.35
N GLY A 13 18.73 1.68 -0.86
CA GLY A 13 19.42 0.42 -0.60
C GLY A 13 19.43 0.13 0.91
N ARG A 14 19.15 -1.12 1.30
CA ARG A 14 19.25 -1.59 2.68
C ARG A 14 19.99 -2.91 2.74
N LEU A 15 21.12 -2.91 3.45
CA LEU A 15 21.87 -4.11 3.80
C LEU A 15 21.48 -4.56 5.20
N THR A 16 21.20 -5.83 5.37
CA THR A 16 20.86 -6.44 6.66
C THR A 16 21.66 -7.70 6.88
N ASN A 17 22.35 -7.76 8.00
CA ASN A 17 23.08 -8.92 8.49
C ASN A 17 22.64 -9.19 9.91
N SER A 18 22.14 -10.37 10.19
CA SER A 18 21.66 -10.72 11.53
C SER A 18 21.99 -12.17 11.88
N ILE A 19 22.33 -12.40 13.12
CA ILE A 19 22.55 -13.73 13.68
C ILE A 19 21.82 -13.83 15.03
N GLN A 20 21.32 -15.02 15.29
CA GLN A 20 20.78 -15.39 16.60
C GLN A 20 21.61 -16.56 17.11
N THR A 21 22.50 -16.30 18.06
CA THR A 21 23.42 -17.29 18.59
C THR A 21 23.72 -17.02 20.08
N LYS A 22 24.40 -17.95 20.74
CA LYS A 22 24.90 -17.75 22.11
C LYS A 22 26.19 -16.91 22.07
N ASP A 23 26.46 -16.14 23.12
CA ASP A 23 27.58 -15.22 23.20
C ASP A 23 28.94 -15.89 22.90
N ASN A 24 29.14 -17.08 23.44
CA ASN A 24 30.39 -17.87 23.29
C ASN A 24 30.59 -18.42 21.84
N LEU A 25 29.55 -18.39 21.01
CA LEU A 25 29.58 -18.87 19.63
C LEU A 25 29.63 -17.73 18.62
N LEU A 26 29.45 -16.48 19.03
CA LEU A 26 29.36 -15.34 18.14
C LEU A 26 30.61 -15.21 17.26
N PHE A 27 31.82 -15.25 17.84
CA PHE A 27 33.08 -15.14 17.13
C PHE A 27 33.53 -16.43 16.42
N LYS A 28 32.82 -17.54 16.63
CA LYS A 28 33.04 -18.81 15.92
C LYS A 28 32.04 -19.01 14.78
N SER A 29 31.10 -18.07 14.59
CA SER A 29 30.06 -18.16 13.58
C SER A 29 30.60 -17.94 12.18
N ASN A 30 30.05 -18.68 11.22
CA ASN A 30 30.35 -18.51 9.80
C ASN A 30 29.41 -17.47 9.20
N LEU A 31 29.97 -16.39 8.63
CA LEU A 31 29.20 -15.27 8.04
C LEU A 31 28.24 -15.69 6.94
N ILE A 32 28.50 -16.79 6.22
CA ILE A 32 27.65 -17.25 5.14
C ILE A 32 26.58 -18.23 5.66
N LYS A 33 26.98 -19.18 6.52
CA LYS A 33 26.10 -20.29 6.95
C LYS A 33 25.20 -19.92 8.12
N ASP A 34 25.68 -19.13 9.08
CA ASP A 34 24.98 -18.87 10.32
C ASP A 34 24.23 -17.54 10.29
N TRP A 35 24.73 -16.58 9.55
CA TRP A 35 24.11 -15.26 9.45
C TRP A 35 23.00 -15.21 8.41
N LYS A 36 21.97 -14.43 8.67
CA LYS A 36 20.94 -14.06 7.70
C LYS A 36 21.39 -12.80 6.99
N ASN A 37 21.97 -12.98 5.82
CA ASN A 37 22.48 -11.89 5.00
C ASN A 37 21.48 -11.55 3.90
N GLY A 38 21.27 -10.29 3.64
CA GLY A 38 20.44 -9.86 2.53
C GLY A 38 20.62 -8.40 2.19
N MET A 39 20.30 -8.05 0.97
CA MET A 39 20.24 -6.68 0.49
C MET A 39 18.91 -6.42 -0.20
N LYS A 40 18.30 -5.29 0.11
CA LYS A 40 17.03 -4.84 -0.47
C LYS A 40 17.25 -3.55 -1.22
N HIS A 41 16.73 -3.50 -2.44
CA HIS A 41 16.74 -2.34 -3.32
C HIS A 41 15.31 -1.91 -3.58
N GLU A 42 15.00 -0.63 -3.40
CA GLU A 42 13.69 -0.05 -3.67
C GLU A 42 13.87 1.12 -4.64
N ILE A 43 13.16 1.05 -5.76
CA ILE A 43 13.23 2.03 -6.84
C ILE A 43 11.82 2.47 -7.21
N PRO A 44 11.20 3.39 -6.44
CA PRO A 44 9.98 4.04 -6.86
C PRO A 44 10.29 5.05 -7.98
N VAL A 45 9.51 4.97 -9.05
CA VAL A 45 9.51 5.91 -10.19
C VAL A 45 8.11 6.50 -10.28
N SER A 46 8.01 7.80 -10.31
CA SER A 46 6.73 8.49 -10.46
C SER A 46 6.87 9.71 -11.36
N ALA A 47 5.78 10.12 -11.98
CA ALA A 47 5.72 11.35 -12.73
C ALA A 47 4.39 12.04 -12.44
N THR A 48 4.34 13.36 -12.62
CA THR A 48 3.11 14.14 -12.49
C THR A 48 2.91 14.96 -13.74
N PHE A 49 1.80 14.72 -14.43
CA PHE A 49 1.41 15.44 -15.64
C PHE A 49 0.08 16.15 -15.44
N THR A 50 -0.08 17.31 -16.05
CA THR A 50 -1.37 17.98 -16.13
C THR A 50 -1.89 17.83 -17.55
N LEU A 51 -2.98 17.06 -17.72
CA LEU A 51 -3.66 16.88 -19.00
C LEU A 51 -4.81 17.89 -19.12
N PHE A 52 -4.97 18.44 -20.32
CA PHE A 52 -6.04 19.40 -20.67
C PHE A 52 -6.13 20.58 -19.69
N LYS A 53 -5.04 20.91 -18.98
CA LYS A 53 -4.96 21.97 -17.93
C LYS A 53 -5.76 21.68 -16.65
N TYR A 54 -6.54 20.61 -16.59
CA TYR A 54 -7.47 20.35 -15.48
C TYR A 54 -7.22 19.05 -14.75
N PHE A 55 -6.70 18.03 -15.42
CA PHE A 55 -6.49 16.71 -14.83
C PHE A 55 -5.03 16.51 -14.44
N ASN A 56 -4.77 16.28 -13.16
CA ASN A 56 -3.47 15.82 -12.72
C ASN A 56 -3.43 14.30 -12.84
N VAL A 57 -2.47 13.79 -13.59
CA VAL A 57 -2.25 12.37 -13.84
C VAL A 57 -0.89 12.00 -13.25
N THR A 58 -0.90 11.01 -12.38
CA THR A 58 0.29 10.58 -11.62
C THR A 58 0.52 9.08 -11.84
N PRO A 59 1.18 8.69 -12.93
CA PRO A 59 1.66 7.32 -13.09
C PRO A 59 2.80 7.06 -12.12
N SER A 60 2.85 5.86 -11.58
CA SER A 60 3.97 5.40 -10.75
C SER A 60 4.22 3.90 -10.89
N VAL A 61 5.47 3.51 -10.75
CA VAL A 61 5.92 2.12 -10.70
C VAL A 61 6.86 2.00 -9.52
N SER A 62 6.57 1.07 -8.62
CA SER A 62 7.47 0.71 -7.54
C SER A 62 8.12 -0.62 -7.86
N TYR A 63 9.43 -0.64 -7.94
CA TYR A 63 10.22 -1.86 -8.11
C TYR A 63 10.98 -2.13 -6.82
N THR A 64 10.91 -3.37 -6.34
CA THR A 64 11.65 -3.84 -5.17
C THR A 64 12.39 -5.11 -5.53
N GLU A 65 13.67 -5.16 -5.23
CA GLU A 65 14.52 -6.33 -5.43
C GLU A 65 15.19 -6.71 -4.11
N ARG A 66 15.29 -7.99 -3.85
CA ARG A 66 15.91 -8.55 -2.64
C ARG A 66 16.93 -9.59 -3.05
N TRP A 67 18.10 -9.50 -2.47
CA TRP A 67 19.18 -10.46 -2.63
C TRP A 67 19.34 -11.25 -1.36
N TYR A 68 19.39 -12.57 -1.50
CA TYR A 68 19.60 -13.50 -0.40
C TYR A 68 20.81 -14.36 -0.70
N THR A 69 21.50 -14.79 0.35
CA THR A 69 22.68 -15.66 0.25
C THR A 69 22.33 -17.13 0.39
N ARG A 70 21.07 -17.44 0.68
CA ARG A 70 20.57 -18.80 0.82
C ARG A 70 19.07 -18.88 0.64
N LYS A 71 18.58 -20.06 0.30
CA LYS A 71 17.18 -20.47 0.38
C LYS A 71 17.05 -21.77 1.15
N VAL A 72 15.97 -21.98 1.90
CA VAL A 72 15.75 -23.14 2.75
C VAL A 72 14.60 -23.94 2.17
N MET A 73 14.90 -25.16 1.77
CA MET A 73 13.90 -26.13 1.33
C MET A 73 13.30 -26.81 2.56
N LYS A 74 11.99 -27.05 2.50
CA LYS A 74 11.23 -27.64 3.60
C LYS A 74 10.37 -28.78 3.12
N ASP A 75 10.15 -29.75 4.01
CA ASP A 75 9.23 -30.86 3.79
C ASP A 75 8.55 -31.25 5.10
N TRP A 76 7.61 -32.15 5.01
CA TRP A 76 6.87 -32.70 6.14
C TRP A 76 7.50 -34.00 6.62
N ASP A 77 7.98 -34.00 7.86
CA ASP A 77 8.44 -35.23 8.53
C ASP A 77 7.30 -35.76 9.44
N PRO A 78 6.66 -36.88 9.08
CA PRO A 78 5.57 -37.47 9.86
C PRO A 78 6.04 -38.03 11.21
N ASN A 79 7.31 -38.36 11.36
CA ASN A 79 7.88 -38.91 12.60
C ASN A 79 8.37 -37.88 13.58
N ALA A 80 8.52 -36.63 13.16
CA ALA A 80 8.93 -35.56 14.02
C ALA A 80 7.85 -35.25 15.08
N ALA A 81 8.24 -34.54 16.17
CA ALA A 81 7.36 -34.12 17.25
C ALA A 81 6.59 -35.28 17.91
N GLY A 82 7.26 -36.42 18.12
CA GLY A 82 6.66 -37.60 18.80
C GLY A 82 5.57 -38.30 17.99
N GLY A 83 5.66 -38.24 16.65
CA GLY A 83 4.68 -38.87 15.74
C GLY A 83 3.51 -37.98 15.33
N SER A 84 3.47 -36.71 15.79
CA SER A 84 2.45 -35.77 15.36
C SER A 84 2.79 -35.09 14.02
N GLY A 85 4.00 -35.32 13.51
CA GLY A 85 4.54 -34.72 12.32
C GLY A 85 4.89 -33.22 12.48
N LYS A 86 5.90 -32.78 11.75
CA LYS A 86 6.35 -31.39 11.76
C LYS A 86 6.96 -30.97 10.42
N GLU A 87 6.83 -29.68 10.07
CA GLU A 87 7.63 -29.07 9.02
C GLU A 87 9.11 -29.04 9.44
N VAL A 88 9.98 -29.57 8.60
CA VAL A 88 11.42 -29.60 8.81
C VAL A 88 12.15 -29.00 7.61
N ALA A 89 13.27 -28.34 7.87
CA ALA A 89 14.18 -27.93 6.82
C ALA A 89 14.94 -29.17 6.32
N THR A 90 14.80 -29.50 5.03
CA THR A 90 15.47 -30.64 4.41
C THR A 90 16.81 -30.28 3.82
N ASP A 91 16.92 -29.09 3.26
CA ASP A 91 18.16 -28.62 2.64
C ASP A 91 18.27 -27.09 2.72
N THR A 92 19.50 -26.59 2.75
CA THR A 92 19.83 -25.17 2.66
C THR A 92 20.77 -24.93 1.49
N ILE A 93 20.23 -24.34 0.43
CA ILE A 93 20.97 -24.04 -0.79
C ILE A 93 21.61 -22.67 -0.66
N TYR A 94 22.93 -22.63 -0.56
CA TYR A 94 23.73 -21.41 -0.50
C TYR A 94 24.04 -20.90 -1.89
N GLY A 95 24.05 -19.58 -2.06
CA GLY A 95 24.33 -18.92 -3.32
C GLY A 95 23.63 -17.57 -3.43
N PHE A 96 23.79 -16.93 -4.56
CA PHE A 96 23.08 -15.68 -4.86
C PHE A 96 21.68 -15.97 -5.37
N HIS A 97 20.69 -15.49 -4.63
CA HIS A 97 19.29 -15.63 -4.98
C HIS A 97 18.64 -14.24 -5.07
N ARG A 98 18.01 -13.99 -6.20
CA ARG A 98 17.33 -12.72 -6.52
C ARG A 98 15.82 -12.91 -6.48
N VAL A 99 15.14 -12.09 -5.69
CA VAL A 99 13.67 -12.05 -5.59
C VAL A 99 13.21 -10.62 -5.82
N TYR A 100 12.37 -10.40 -6.81
CA TYR A 100 11.87 -9.06 -7.12
C TYR A 100 10.35 -9.03 -7.24
N ASN A 101 9.79 -7.87 -7.01
CA ASN A 101 8.41 -7.56 -7.29
C ASN A 101 8.26 -6.13 -7.77
N TYR A 102 7.18 -5.89 -8.48
CA TYR A 102 6.81 -4.55 -8.92
C TYR A 102 5.29 -4.35 -8.84
N ASN A 103 4.91 -3.09 -8.70
CA ASN A 103 3.53 -2.63 -8.72
C ASN A 103 3.47 -1.39 -9.62
N ALA A 104 2.48 -1.34 -10.49
CA ALA A 104 2.19 -0.16 -11.30
C ALA A 104 0.91 0.49 -10.80
N SER A 105 0.89 1.82 -10.73
CA SER A 105 -0.31 2.58 -10.38
C SER A 105 -0.47 3.83 -11.23
N LEU A 106 -1.71 4.25 -11.40
CA LEU A 106 -2.11 5.46 -12.11
C LEU A 106 -3.14 6.20 -11.27
N GLY A 107 -2.81 7.39 -10.81
CA GLY A 107 -3.74 8.30 -10.15
C GLY A 107 -4.19 9.40 -11.10
N ILE A 108 -5.48 9.73 -11.07
CA ILE A 108 -6.06 10.85 -11.82
C ILE A 108 -6.93 11.64 -10.86
N ASN A 109 -6.69 12.93 -10.76
CA ASN A 109 -7.52 13.83 -9.97
C ASN A 109 -7.72 15.17 -10.65
N THR A 110 -8.80 15.86 -10.28
CA THR A 110 -9.08 17.22 -10.71
C THR A 110 -9.71 18.02 -9.57
N LYS A 111 -9.75 19.34 -9.72
CA LYS A 111 -10.42 20.24 -8.78
C LYS A 111 -11.48 21.04 -9.50
N ILE A 112 -12.71 20.95 -9.04
CA ILE A 112 -13.86 21.70 -9.52
C ILE A 112 -14.18 22.78 -8.49
N TYR A 113 -14.31 24.02 -8.93
CA TYR A 113 -14.57 25.16 -8.06
C TYR A 113 -15.97 25.70 -8.32
N GLY A 114 -16.77 25.79 -7.25
CA GLY A 114 -18.03 26.50 -7.23
C GLY A 114 -17.94 27.75 -6.37
N MET A 115 -18.52 28.85 -6.81
CA MET A 115 -18.63 30.10 -6.04
C MET A 115 -20.10 30.44 -5.94
N TYR A 116 -20.60 30.56 -4.71
CA TYR A 116 -22.03 30.84 -4.42
C TYR A 116 -22.14 32.13 -3.60
N ASN A 117 -23.07 33.00 -4.01
CA ASN A 117 -23.47 34.17 -3.26
C ASN A 117 -24.89 33.91 -2.72
N PRO A 118 -25.08 33.73 -1.39
CA PRO A 118 -26.38 33.43 -0.84
C PRO A 118 -27.38 34.57 -1.07
N ILE A 119 -28.46 34.31 -1.81
CA ILE A 119 -29.49 35.31 -2.17
C ILE A 119 -30.27 35.79 -0.94
N PHE A 120 -30.42 34.94 0.08
CA PHE A 120 -31.15 35.23 1.31
C PHE A 120 -30.40 36.11 2.32
N LEU A 121 -29.13 36.46 2.04
CA LEU A 121 -28.32 37.35 2.88
C LEU A 121 -27.63 38.48 2.07
N PRO A 122 -28.40 39.26 1.29
CA PRO A 122 -27.81 40.24 0.34
C PRO A 122 -27.06 41.39 1.03
N LYS A 123 -27.40 41.74 2.27
CA LYS A 123 -26.73 42.80 3.04
C LYS A 123 -25.39 42.41 3.64
N LYS A 124 -25.09 41.11 3.73
CA LYS A 124 -23.79 40.60 4.19
C LYS A 124 -23.03 40.13 2.95
N LYS A 125 -21.95 40.78 2.56
CA LYS A 125 -21.07 40.38 1.46
C LYS A 125 -20.45 38.99 1.77
N ILE A 126 -21.25 37.92 1.62
CA ILE A 126 -20.88 36.52 1.88
C ILE A 126 -20.64 35.83 0.55
N GLN A 127 -19.52 35.14 0.45
CA GLN A 127 -19.20 34.24 -0.66
C GLN A 127 -18.87 32.85 -0.09
N ILE A 128 -19.49 31.82 -0.64
CA ILE A 128 -19.18 30.43 -0.30
C ILE A 128 -18.39 29.83 -1.47
N ARG A 129 -17.20 29.34 -1.19
CA ARG A 129 -16.37 28.59 -2.12
C ARG A 129 -16.54 27.11 -1.83
N HIS A 130 -16.97 26.36 -2.82
CA HIS A 130 -17.04 24.91 -2.79
C HIS A 130 -15.92 24.36 -3.69
N VAL A 131 -15.10 23.48 -3.15
CA VAL A 131 -14.05 22.77 -3.90
C VAL A 131 -14.38 21.31 -3.86
N ILE A 132 -14.61 20.72 -5.03
CA ILE A 132 -14.84 19.29 -5.21
C ILE A 132 -13.59 18.71 -5.85
N THR A 133 -13.04 17.67 -5.22
CA THR A 133 -11.85 16.98 -5.72
C THR A 133 -12.18 15.52 -5.96
N PRO A 134 -12.71 15.15 -7.14
CA PRO A 134 -12.84 13.76 -7.54
C PRO A 134 -11.47 13.17 -7.88
N SER A 135 -11.26 11.91 -7.54
CA SER A 135 -10.06 11.17 -7.91
C SER A 135 -10.37 9.71 -8.20
N VAL A 136 -9.60 9.16 -9.12
CA VAL A 136 -9.60 7.74 -9.47
C VAL A 136 -8.16 7.26 -9.41
N SER A 137 -7.92 6.14 -8.75
CA SER A 137 -6.62 5.48 -8.77
C SER A 137 -6.77 4.02 -9.18
N ILE A 138 -5.85 3.55 -10.02
CA ILE A 138 -5.77 2.17 -10.49
C ILE A 138 -4.41 1.66 -10.08
N SER A 139 -4.36 0.48 -9.46
CA SER A 139 -3.10 -0.19 -9.12
C SER A 139 -3.17 -1.66 -9.51
N ALA A 140 -2.05 -2.20 -9.99
CA ALA A 140 -1.96 -3.59 -10.40
C ALA A 140 -0.56 -4.16 -10.12
N ALA A 141 -0.54 -5.42 -9.67
CA ALA A 141 0.67 -6.22 -9.55
C ALA A 141 0.39 -7.67 -10.01
N PRO A 142 1.36 -8.33 -10.66
CA PRO A 142 1.21 -9.72 -11.06
C PRO A 142 1.21 -10.65 -9.84
N ASP A 143 0.81 -11.89 -10.06
CA ASP A 143 0.93 -12.95 -9.05
C ASP A 143 2.38 -13.42 -8.95
N PHE A 144 3.08 -12.97 -7.92
CA PHE A 144 4.45 -13.42 -7.61
C PHE A 144 4.49 -14.83 -6.99
N GLY A 145 3.35 -15.41 -6.65
CA GLY A 145 3.21 -16.83 -6.28
C GLY A 145 3.22 -17.78 -7.47
N SER A 146 3.16 -17.27 -8.70
CA SER A 146 3.22 -18.09 -9.92
C SER A 146 4.57 -18.80 -10.04
N SER A 147 4.54 -20.05 -10.51
CA SER A 147 5.72 -20.92 -10.69
C SER A 147 6.83 -20.30 -11.55
N ARG A 148 6.46 -19.40 -12.47
CA ARG A 148 7.45 -18.69 -13.31
C ARG A 148 8.47 -17.86 -12.54
N TYR A 149 8.13 -17.43 -11.31
CA TYR A 149 9.03 -16.64 -10.46
C TYR A 149 9.90 -17.52 -9.57
N GLY A 150 9.48 -18.74 -9.23
CA GLY A 150 10.20 -19.66 -8.36
C GLY A 150 10.38 -19.18 -6.92
N TYR A 151 9.47 -18.33 -6.44
CA TYR A 151 9.52 -17.77 -5.07
C TYR A 151 8.78 -18.62 -4.05
N TYR A 152 8.00 -19.59 -4.52
CA TYR A 152 7.20 -20.46 -3.70
C TYR A 152 7.35 -21.91 -4.13
N GLU A 153 7.37 -22.79 -3.14
CA GLU A 153 7.42 -24.23 -3.24
C GLU A 153 6.27 -24.84 -2.44
N SER A 154 6.04 -26.13 -2.59
CA SER A 154 4.99 -26.83 -1.83
C SER A 154 5.43 -28.22 -1.43
N TYR A 155 4.92 -28.68 -0.28
CA TYR A 155 5.05 -30.07 0.18
C TYR A 155 3.67 -30.61 0.60
N ILE A 156 3.57 -31.95 0.72
CA ILE A 156 2.34 -32.61 1.17
C ILE A 156 2.47 -32.87 2.66
N ARG A 157 1.55 -32.29 3.43
CA ARG A 157 1.40 -32.57 4.85
C ARG A 157 0.43 -33.70 5.05
N ASN A 158 0.88 -34.77 5.72
CA ASN A 158 0.08 -35.92 6.08
C ASN A 158 -0.33 -35.77 7.56
N TYR A 159 -1.62 -35.90 7.84
CA TYR A 159 -2.17 -35.90 9.19
C TYR A 159 -2.31 -37.31 9.74
N ALA A 160 -2.33 -37.46 11.06
CA ALA A 160 -2.51 -38.75 11.74
C ALA A 160 -3.86 -39.40 11.43
N ASP A 161 -4.89 -38.64 11.05
CA ASP A 161 -6.21 -39.10 10.64
C ASP A 161 -6.30 -39.52 9.15
N GLY A 162 -5.16 -39.52 8.44
CA GLY A 162 -5.08 -39.92 7.03
C GLY A 162 -5.40 -38.78 6.04
N ARG A 163 -5.80 -37.59 6.50
CA ARG A 163 -5.98 -36.44 5.63
C ARG A 163 -4.65 -35.97 5.07
N ARG A 164 -4.69 -35.43 3.86
CA ARG A 164 -3.54 -34.85 3.16
C ARG A 164 -3.86 -33.40 2.76
N ASP A 165 -2.88 -32.52 2.92
CA ASP A 165 -3.00 -31.12 2.58
C ASP A 165 -1.71 -30.63 1.89
N THR A 166 -1.85 -29.77 0.89
CA THR A 166 -0.72 -29.16 0.21
C THR A 166 -0.38 -27.84 0.86
N VAL A 167 0.77 -27.78 1.50
CA VAL A 167 1.28 -26.56 2.14
C VAL A 167 2.22 -25.86 1.19
N THR A 168 1.89 -24.61 0.87
CA THR A 168 2.77 -23.76 0.06
C THR A 168 3.57 -22.83 0.96
N TYR A 169 4.86 -22.77 0.77
CA TYR A 169 5.78 -21.93 1.53
C TYR A 169 6.75 -21.21 0.60
N SER A 170 7.45 -20.22 1.11
CA SER A 170 8.58 -19.64 0.39
C SER A 170 9.91 -20.11 0.99
N PRO A 171 10.86 -20.59 0.16
CA PRO A 171 12.21 -20.94 0.60
C PRO A 171 12.99 -19.74 1.17
N TYR A 172 12.54 -18.54 0.91
CA TYR A 172 13.12 -17.29 1.41
C TYR A 172 12.46 -16.77 2.70
N SER A 173 11.41 -17.45 3.18
CA SER A 173 10.72 -17.08 4.42
C SER A 173 11.66 -17.17 5.62
N GLY A 174 11.59 -16.17 6.51
CA GLY A 174 12.46 -16.10 7.70
C GLY A 174 13.90 -15.68 7.43
N GLN A 175 14.24 -15.25 6.21
CA GLN A 175 15.53 -14.65 5.86
C GLN A 175 15.54 -13.14 6.24
N ALA A 176 16.54 -12.40 5.74
CA ALA A 176 16.78 -11.00 6.10
C ALA A 176 15.62 -10.04 5.73
N PHE A 177 14.83 -10.39 4.72
CA PHE A 177 13.71 -9.60 4.24
C PHE A 177 12.48 -10.47 3.99
N ASP A 178 11.31 -9.82 3.91
CA ASP A 178 10.04 -10.41 3.52
C ASP A 178 10.02 -10.84 2.04
N VAL A 179 9.09 -11.72 1.70
CA VAL A 179 8.89 -12.25 0.35
C VAL A 179 7.68 -11.56 -0.30
N PRO A 180 7.69 -11.34 -1.63
CA PRO A 180 6.52 -10.81 -2.33
C PRO A 180 5.27 -11.69 -2.09
N GLY A 181 4.14 -11.05 -1.85
CA GLY A 181 2.87 -11.75 -1.63
C GLY A 181 2.42 -12.59 -2.83
N ARG A 182 1.65 -13.64 -2.56
CA ARG A 182 0.97 -14.46 -3.56
C ARG A 182 -0.35 -13.82 -3.96
N GLY A 183 -0.79 -14.16 -5.16
CA GLY A 183 -2.05 -13.71 -5.74
C GLY A 183 -1.90 -12.45 -6.59
N LYS A 184 -2.61 -12.45 -7.72
CA LYS A 184 -2.73 -11.27 -8.58
C LYS A 184 -3.41 -10.15 -7.80
N GLN A 185 -2.89 -8.94 -7.91
CA GLN A 185 -3.47 -7.76 -7.29
C GLN A 185 -3.95 -6.79 -8.37
N GLY A 186 -5.13 -6.23 -8.16
CA GLY A 186 -5.68 -5.21 -9.02
C GLY A 186 -6.76 -4.46 -8.27
N ASN A 187 -6.63 -3.14 -8.15
CA ASN A 187 -7.58 -2.33 -7.42
C ASN A 187 -7.86 -1.02 -8.16
N ILE A 188 -9.14 -0.65 -8.24
CA ILE A 188 -9.58 0.66 -8.71
C ILE A 188 -10.26 1.34 -7.52
N THR A 189 -9.77 2.51 -7.13
CA THR A 189 -10.37 3.29 -6.04
C THR A 189 -10.96 4.57 -6.62
N PHE A 190 -12.22 4.82 -6.30
CA PHE A 190 -12.91 6.07 -6.57
C PHE A 190 -13.03 6.83 -5.27
N SER A 191 -12.67 8.10 -5.27
CA SER A 191 -12.88 8.96 -4.12
C SER A 191 -13.29 10.36 -4.55
N ILE A 192 -14.05 11.01 -3.69
CA ILE A 192 -14.47 12.39 -3.84
C ILE A 192 -14.28 13.09 -2.50
N SER A 193 -13.66 14.24 -2.53
CA SER A 193 -13.52 15.10 -1.36
C SER A 193 -14.15 16.45 -1.65
N ASN A 194 -14.92 16.95 -0.71
CA ASN A 194 -15.59 18.25 -0.78
C ASN A 194 -15.11 19.12 0.37
N ASN A 195 -14.81 20.38 0.05
CA ASN A 195 -14.43 21.40 1.01
C ASN A 195 -15.32 22.64 0.79
N LEU A 196 -15.91 23.15 1.85
CA LEU A 196 -16.70 24.39 1.84
C LEU A 196 -16.06 25.44 2.73
N GLU A 197 -15.74 26.58 2.13
CA GLU A 197 -15.23 27.75 2.83
C GLU A 197 -16.16 28.95 2.62
N MET A 198 -16.37 29.71 3.67
CA MET A 198 -17.13 30.97 3.61
C MET A 198 -16.19 32.15 3.81
N LYS A 199 -16.31 33.14 2.94
CA LYS A 199 -15.72 34.47 3.13
C LYS A 199 -16.84 35.44 3.50
N TYR A 200 -16.63 36.26 4.52
CA TYR A 200 -17.56 37.30 4.89
C TYR A 200 -16.81 38.57 5.28
N TYR A 201 -17.43 39.71 5.00
CA TYR A 201 -16.92 41.00 5.38
C TYR A 201 -17.30 41.32 6.82
N SER A 202 -16.32 41.66 7.66
CA SER A 202 -16.53 42.03 9.06
C SER A 202 -16.43 43.55 9.19
N SER A 203 -17.57 44.21 9.34
CA SER A 203 -17.67 45.67 9.53
C SER A 203 -16.94 46.18 10.77
N LYS A 204 -16.77 45.36 11.82
CA LYS A 204 -16.07 45.75 13.05
C LYS A 204 -14.54 45.93 12.87
N LYS A 205 -13.94 45.31 11.85
CA LYS A 205 -12.48 45.28 11.62
C LYS A 205 -12.08 45.70 10.21
N ASP A 206 -13.02 46.08 9.38
CA ASP A 206 -12.82 46.45 7.96
C ASP A 206 -12.01 45.39 7.18
N THR A 207 -12.22 44.11 7.50
CA THR A 207 -11.44 42.98 6.96
C THR A 207 -12.32 41.83 6.47
N VAL A 208 -11.84 41.13 5.43
CA VAL A 208 -12.44 39.89 4.94
C VAL A 208 -11.98 38.74 5.81
N LYS A 209 -12.90 38.06 6.45
CA LYS A 209 -12.64 36.83 7.22
C LYS A 209 -12.99 35.59 6.41
N LYS A 210 -12.18 34.54 6.56
CA LYS A 210 -12.44 33.21 6.02
C LYS A 210 -12.78 32.27 7.16
N VAL A 211 -13.82 31.45 6.96
CA VAL A 211 -14.23 30.38 7.88
C VAL A 211 -14.45 29.12 7.07
N SER A 212 -13.87 28.00 7.51
CA SER A 212 -14.20 26.69 6.98
C SER A 212 -15.56 26.27 7.53
N LEU A 213 -16.50 25.98 6.64
CA LEU A 213 -17.82 25.43 7.00
C LEU A 213 -17.72 23.91 7.11
N ILE A 214 -17.12 23.29 6.07
CA ILE A 214 -16.82 21.86 6.01
C ILE A 214 -15.35 21.78 5.57
N ASP A 215 -14.50 21.29 6.47
CA ASP A 215 -13.10 21.14 6.18
C ASP A 215 -12.87 19.98 5.20
N GLU A 216 -13.62 18.88 5.41
CA GLU A 216 -13.64 17.76 4.49
C GLU A 216 -14.96 16.98 4.61
N LEU A 217 -15.59 16.71 3.49
CA LEU A 217 -16.65 15.70 3.35
C LEU A 217 -16.21 14.77 2.21
N GLY A 218 -15.76 13.58 2.58
CA GLY A 218 -15.20 12.59 1.68
C GLY A 218 -16.06 11.36 1.55
N ALA A 219 -16.00 10.74 0.37
CA ALA A 219 -16.52 9.40 0.11
C ALA A 219 -15.50 8.61 -0.70
N ASN A 220 -15.35 7.33 -0.39
CA ASN A 220 -14.47 6.43 -1.15
C ASN A 220 -15.05 5.03 -1.26
N ILE A 221 -14.82 4.40 -2.41
CA ILE A 221 -15.16 3.01 -2.69
C ILE A 221 -14.08 2.41 -3.58
N SER A 222 -13.78 1.13 -3.40
CA SER A 222 -12.77 0.43 -4.19
C SER A 222 -13.34 -0.82 -4.84
N TYR A 223 -12.86 -1.11 -6.04
CA TYR A 223 -13.16 -2.32 -6.80
C TYR A 223 -11.92 -3.17 -6.93
N ASN A 224 -11.95 -4.40 -6.37
CA ASN A 224 -10.86 -5.35 -6.48
C ASN A 224 -11.04 -6.21 -7.74
N MET A 225 -10.23 -5.94 -8.78
CA MET A 225 -10.26 -6.65 -10.06
C MET A 225 -9.79 -8.12 -9.95
N ALA A 226 -9.15 -8.49 -8.87
CA ALA A 226 -8.65 -9.83 -8.64
C ALA A 226 -9.59 -10.70 -7.77
N ALA A 227 -10.64 -10.12 -7.22
CA ALA A 227 -11.60 -10.84 -6.40
C ALA A 227 -12.55 -11.69 -7.26
N ALA A 228 -12.70 -12.96 -6.91
CA ALA A 228 -13.64 -13.86 -7.57
C ALA A 228 -15.10 -13.56 -7.17
N THR A 229 -15.32 -13.05 -5.94
CA THR A 229 -16.63 -12.70 -5.41
C THR A 229 -16.53 -11.41 -4.61
N ARG A 230 -17.62 -10.63 -4.55
CA ARG A 230 -17.71 -9.39 -3.78
C ARG A 230 -16.55 -8.42 -4.05
N PRO A 231 -16.37 -7.96 -5.30
CA PRO A 231 -15.21 -7.16 -5.68
C PRO A 231 -15.25 -5.73 -5.12
N TRP A 232 -16.41 -5.21 -4.73
CA TRP A 232 -16.53 -3.88 -4.15
C TRP A 232 -16.20 -3.85 -2.67
N SER A 233 -15.45 -2.84 -2.24
CA SER A 233 -15.29 -2.56 -0.82
C SER A 233 -16.55 -1.94 -0.22
N ASP A 234 -16.63 -1.83 1.08
CA ASP A 234 -17.61 -0.98 1.73
C ASP A 234 -17.43 0.48 1.27
N LEU A 235 -18.55 1.23 1.22
CA LEU A 235 -18.51 2.67 0.97
C LEU A 235 -18.08 3.38 2.25
N GLY A 236 -16.89 3.98 2.22
CA GLY A 236 -16.39 4.81 3.30
C GLY A 236 -16.88 6.25 3.15
N LEU A 237 -17.37 6.85 4.25
CA LEU A 237 -17.67 8.28 4.35
C LEU A 237 -16.85 8.89 5.49
N ASN A 238 -16.35 10.08 5.28
CA ASN A 238 -15.64 10.85 6.29
C ASN A 238 -16.09 12.30 6.28
N LEU A 239 -16.33 12.83 7.47
CA LEU A 239 -16.69 14.24 7.71
C LEU A 239 -15.69 14.83 8.70
N ARG A 240 -15.14 15.99 8.36
CA ARG A 240 -14.31 16.79 9.25
C ARG A 240 -14.79 18.24 9.26
N LEU A 241 -15.16 18.72 10.45
CA LEU A 241 -15.61 20.08 10.70
C LEU A 241 -14.59 20.80 11.59
N LYS A 242 -14.11 21.95 11.18
CA LYS A 242 -13.24 22.80 11.98
C LYS A 242 -14.09 23.83 12.72
N LEU A 243 -14.50 23.51 13.94
CA LEU A 243 -15.41 24.34 14.74
C LEU A 243 -14.73 25.57 15.35
N SER A 244 -13.42 25.48 15.63
CA SER A 244 -12.59 26.60 16.09
C SER A 244 -11.13 26.38 15.71
N LYS A 245 -10.24 27.33 16.09
CA LYS A 245 -8.79 27.17 15.87
C LYS A 245 -8.22 25.88 16.50
N ASN A 246 -8.76 25.50 17.67
CA ASN A 246 -8.24 24.40 18.49
C ASN A 246 -9.20 23.22 18.58
N TYR A 247 -10.36 23.27 17.94
CA TYR A 247 -11.36 22.22 18.02
C TYR A 247 -11.82 21.76 16.63
N THR A 248 -11.57 20.47 16.36
CA THR A 248 -11.96 19.79 15.12
C THR A 248 -12.86 18.61 15.49
N PHE A 249 -14.01 18.52 14.87
CA PHE A 249 -14.90 17.36 14.95
C PHE A 249 -14.65 16.47 13.73
N SER A 250 -14.48 15.16 13.96
CA SER A 250 -14.31 14.17 12.89
C SER A 250 -15.27 13.01 13.11
N MET A 251 -15.90 12.57 12.04
CA MET A 251 -16.79 11.40 12.01
C MET A 251 -16.47 10.57 10.79
N SER A 252 -16.43 9.25 10.95
CA SER A 252 -16.27 8.28 9.87
C SER A 252 -17.35 7.22 9.96
N SER A 253 -17.85 6.80 8.80
CA SER A 253 -18.85 5.73 8.68
C SER A 253 -18.48 4.82 7.53
N SER A 254 -18.83 3.54 7.65
CA SER A 254 -18.68 2.54 6.60
C SER A 254 -20.04 1.87 6.35
N PHE A 255 -20.41 1.80 5.07
CA PHE A 255 -21.65 1.20 4.62
C PHE A 255 -21.32 -0.05 3.82
N LYS A 256 -21.88 -1.18 4.25
CA LYS A 256 -21.70 -2.46 3.55
C LYS A 256 -22.31 -2.39 2.15
N THR A 257 -21.56 -2.88 1.19
CA THR A 257 -22.01 -2.92 -0.22
C THR A 257 -22.75 -4.23 -0.52
N TYR A 258 -22.61 -5.23 0.35
CA TYR A 258 -23.23 -6.56 0.23
C TYR A 258 -23.93 -6.95 1.53
#